data_068cd2279dbb0e1d5ae71fed9be533c4
#
_entry.id   068cd2279dbb0e1d5ae71fed9be533c4
#
_cell.length_a   1.000
_cell.length_b   1.000
_cell.length_c   1.000
_cell.angle_alpha   90.00
_cell.angle_beta   90.00
_cell.angle_gamma   90.00
#
_symmetry.space_group_name_H-M   'P 1'
#
loop_
_entity.id
_entity.type
_entity.pdbx_description
1 polymer ?
#
loop_
_entity_poly.entity_id
_entity_poly.type
_entity_poly.pdbx_seq_one_letter_code
_entity_poly.pdbx_strand_id
1 'polypeptide(L)' 'MENENKIIGSLFNSINYRKPEELNMFIDNMNSEQALYCLIESVKYGFNCGIFNLEESETLSKSIRILTNSSAENIE' A
#
# COMPACT_ATOMS: atom_id res chain seq x y z
N MET A 1 -12.64 26.00 -10.84
CA MET A 1 -12.83 25.68 -10.17
C MET A 1 -12.55 24.62 -9.24
N GLU A 2 -13.37 24.08 -8.66
CA GLU A 2 -13.20 23.16 -7.65
C GLU A 2 -12.62 21.89 -8.07
N ASN A 3 -12.46 21.69 -9.30
CA ASN A 3 -11.90 20.43 -9.78
C ASN A 3 -10.46 20.22 -9.39
N GLU A 4 -9.78 21.28 -8.98
CA GLU A 4 -8.38 21.11 -8.60
C GLU A 4 -8.19 20.18 -7.44
N ASN A 5 -9.20 20.07 -6.57
CA ASN A 5 -9.09 19.21 -5.40
C ASN A 5 -9.75 17.88 -5.57
N LYS A 6 -10.22 17.62 -6.77
CA LYS A 6 -10.92 16.36 -7.01
C LYS A 6 -9.93 15.22 -7.18
N ILE A 7 -10.19 14.12 -6.50
CA ILE A 7 -9.37 12.94 -6.61
C ILE A 7 -9.60 12.31 -7.98
N ILE A 8 -8.55 12.12 -8.75
CA ILE A 8 -8.66 11.54 -10.07
C ILE A 8 -8.26 10.07 -10.10
N GLY A 9 -7.61 9.58 -9.06
CA GLY A 9 -7.23 8.18 -9.04
C GLY A 9 -6.91 7.72 -7.64
N SER A 10 -6.82 6.42 -7.50
CA SER A 10 -6.55 5.82 -6.21
C SER A 10 -5.80 4.52 -6.43
N LEU A 11 -4.76 4.31 -5.62
CA LEU A 11 -4.01 3.07 -5.64
C LEU A 11 -4.52 2.21 -4.49
N PHE A 12 -4.96 0.99 -4.81
CA PHE A 12 -5.40 0.02 -3.81
C PHE A 12 -6.47 0.58 -2.87
N ASN A 13 -7.26 1.52 -3.37
CA ASN A 13 -8.31 2.15 -2.58
C ASN A 13 -7.78 2.84 -1.33
N SER A 14 -6.51 3.15 -1.30
CA SER A 14 -5.87 3.62 -0.09
C SER A 14 -5.07 4.89 -0.30
N ILE A 15 -4.44 5.02 -1.46
CA ILE A 15 -3.58 6.16 -1.75
C ILE A 15 -4.21 6.96 -2.86
N ASN A 16 -4.69 8.15 -2.53
CA ASN A 16 -5.42 8.97 -3.49
C ASN A 16 -4.51 10.03 -4.06
N TYR A 17 -4.73 10.37 -5.32
CA TYR A 17 -4.00 11.48 -5.93
C TYR A 17 -4.95 12.30 -6.80
N ARG A 18 -4.64 13.57 -6.92
CA ARG A 18 -5.49 14.51 -7.65
C ARG A 18 -4.90 14.94 -8.98
N LYS A 19 -3.61 14.74 -9.18
CA LYS A 19 -2.93 15.09 -10.42
C LYS A 19 -1.95 14.00 -10.78
N PRO A 20 -1.74 13.75 -12.07
CA PRO A 20 -0.73 12.76 -12.45
C PRO A 20 0.65 13.09 -11.88
N GLU A 21 0.96 14.36 -11.72
CA GLU A 21 2.26 14.74 -11.17
C GLU A 21 2.41 14.30 -9.74
N GLU A 22 1.32 14.29 -8.96
CA GLU A 22 1.40 13.83 -7.58
C GLU A 22 1.79 12.36 -7.53
N LEU A 23 1.22 11.55 -8.40
CA LEU A 23 1.56 10.14 -8.43
C LEU A 23 3.01 9.94 -8.84
N ASN A 24 3.45 10.67 -9.86
CA ASN A 24 4.82 10.54 -10.32
C ASN A 24 5.81 10.95 -9.22
N MET A 25 5.53 12.02 -8.49
CA MET A 25 6.40 12.44 -7.41
C MET A 25 6.43 11.43 -6.29
N PHE A 26 5.28 10.84 -5.99
CA PHE A 26 5.23 9.82 -4.95
C PHE A 26 6.11 8.63 -5.33
N ILE A 27 6.01 8.18 -6.58
CA ILE A 27 6.79 7.04 -7.03
C ILE A 27 8.27 7.38 -7.02
N ASP A 28 8.61 8.55 -7.54
CA ASP A 28 10.02 8.93 -7.68
C ASP A 28 10.72 9.12 -6.35
N ASN A 29 9.98 9.53 -5.33
CA ASN A 29 10.57 9.85 -4.03
C ASN A 29 10.23 8.83 -2.95
N MET A 30 9.77 7.66 -3.36
CA MET A 30 9.33 6.64 -2.40
C MET A 30 10.50 6.15 -1.57
N ASN A 31 10.30 6.10 -0.27
CA ASN A 31 11.29 5.54 0.64
C ASN A 31 10.88 4.12 1.05
N SER A 32 11.70 3.50 1.90
CA SER A 32 11.46 2.10 2.30
C SER A 32 10.16 1.92 3.03
N GLU A 33 9.82 2.86 3.90
CA GLU A 33 8.58 2.75 4.66
C GLU A 33 7.38 2.87 3.75
N GLN A 34 7.44 3.79 2.80
CA GLN A 34 6.35 3.97 1.85
C GLN A 34 6.23 2.75 0.95
N ALA A 35 7.37 2.16 0.56
CA ALA A 35 7.33 0.97 -0.26
C ALA A 35 6.66 -0.18 0.47
N LEU A 36 6.99 -0.37 1.74
CA LEU A 36 6.36 -1.42 2.54
C LEU A 36 4.87 -1.15 2.69
N TYR A 37 4.50 0.10 2.95
CA TYR A 37 3.09 0.46 3.07
C TYR A 37 2.33 0.12 1.79
N CYS A 38 2.91 0.44 0.63
CA CYS A 38 2.26 0.16 -0.64
C CYS A 38 2.04 -1.34 -0.84
N LEU A 39 3.05 -2.14 -0.49
CA LEU A 39 2.93 -3.58 -0.65
C LEU A 39 1.85 -4.15 0.27
N ILE A 40 1.81 -3.67 1.51
CA ILE A 40 0.80 -4.14 2.46
C ILE A 40 -0.59 -3.75 1.98
N GLU A 41 -0.76 -2.51 1.53
CA GLU A 41 -2.06 -2.06 1.07
C GLU A 41 -2.52 -2.81 -0.17
N SER A 42 -1.58 -3.18 -1.05
CA SER A 42 -1.94 -3.95 -2.23
C SER A 42 -2.45 -5.34 -1.83
N VAL A 43 -1.83 -5.96 -0.81
CA VAL A 43 -2.25 -7.27 -0.34
C VAL A 43 -3.63 -7.18 0.31
N LYS A 44 -3.85 -6.16 1.13
CA LYS A 44 -5.16 -5.97 1.77
C LYS A 44 -6.24 -5.74 0.73
N TYR A 45 -5.92 -5.00 -0.31
CA TYR A 45 -6.87 -4.79 -1.39
C TYR A 45 -7.22 -6.12 -2.07
N GLY A 46 -6.21 -6.97 -2.28
CA GLY A 46 -6.44 -8.29 -2.85
C GLY A 46 -7.31 -9.17 -1.95
N PHE A 47 -7.11 -9.09 -0.62
CA PHE A 47 -7.99 -9.80 0.31
C PHE A 47 -9.43 -9.34 0.12
N ASN A 48 -9.64 -8.03 0.05
CA ASN A 48 -10.98 -7.49 -0.09
C ASN A 48 -11.62 -7.89 -1.41
N CYS A 49 -10.83 -8.07 -2.44
CA CYS A 49 -11.32 -8.48 -3.75
C CYS A 49 -11.50 -9.99 -3.86
N GLY A 50 -11.02 -10.73 -2.87
CA GLY A 50 -11.19 -12.17 -2.86
C GLY A 50 -10.34 -12.91 -3.88
N ILE A 51 -9.18 -12.37 -4.22
CA ILE A 51 -8.35 -12.98 -5.25
C ILE A 51 -7.39 -14.03 -4.69
N PHE A 52 -7.30 -14.15 -3.36
CA PHE A 52 -6.38 -15.10 -2.73
C PHE A 52 -7.16 -16.27 -2.13
N ASN A 53 -6.62 -17.47 -2.24
CA ASN A 53 -7.21 -18.60 -1.55
C ASN A 53 -6.73 -18.58 -0.10
N LEU A 54 -7.19 -19.58 0.68
CA LEU A 54 -6.92 -19.60 2.11
C LEU A 54 -5.42 -19.71 2.39
N GLU A 55 -4.75 -20.60 1.70
CA GLU A 55 -3.32 -20.80 1.94
C GLU A 55 -2.53 -19.55 1.57
N GLU A 56 -2.91 -18.92 0.46
CA GLU A 56 -2.24 -17.69 0.06
C GLU A 56 -2.48 -16.59 1.06
N SER A 57 -3.70 -16.50 1.57
CA SER A 57 -4.04 -15.48 2.55
C SER A 57 -3.24 -15.67 3.84
N GLU A 58 -3.11 -16.90 4.29
CA GLU A 58 -2.33 -17.18 5.49
C GLU A 58 -0.86 -16.85 5.30
N THR A 59 -0.34 -17.20 4.13
CA THR A 59 1.06 -16.94 3.81
C THR A 59 1.34 -15.43 3.79
N LEU A 60 0.47 -14.70 3.12
CA LEU A 60 0.65 -13.25 3.02
C LEU A 60 0.48 -12.56 4.36
N SER A 61 -0.49 -13.01 5.15
CA SER A 61 -0.70 -12.43 6.47
C SER A 61 0.52 -12.64 7.36
N LYS A 62 1.10 -13.83 7.31
CA LYS A 62 2.31 -14.10 8.08
C LYS A 62 3.46 -13.25 7.59
N SER A 63 3.59 -13.12 6.28
CA SER A 63 4.66 -12.31 5.70
C SER A 63 4.58 -10.86 6.18
N ILE A 64 3.38 -10.31 6.21
CA ILE A 64 3.19 -8.95 6.66
C ILE A 64 3.59 -8.82 8.13
N ARG A 65 3.16 -9.79 8.94
CA ARG A 65 3.49 -9.74 10.37
C ARG A 65 5.00 -9.82 10.61
N ILE A 66 5.68 -10.66 9.84
CA ILE A 66 7.13 -10.77 10.00
C ILE A 66 7.81 -9.46 9.65
N LEU A 67 7.43 -8.85 8.54
CA LEU A 67 8.08 -7.62 8.11
C LEU A 67 7.80 -6.47 9.07
N THR A 68 6.57 -6.37 9.55
CA THR A 68 6.25 -5.27 10.46
C THR A 68 6.82 -5.51 11.85
N ASN A 69 6.85 -6.75 12.30
CA ASN A 69 7.44 -7.07 13.60
C ASN A 69 8.95 -6.94 13.58
N SER A 70 9.56 -7.30 12.45
CA SER A 70 11.01 -7.14 12.35
C SER A 70 11.41 -5.69 12.49
N SER A 71 10.63 -4.80 11.90
CA SER A 71 10.91 -3.38 12.08
C SER A 71 10.80 -2.98 13.53
N ALA A 72 9.79 -3.48 14.21
CA ALA A 72 9.62 -3.16 15.62
C ALA A 72 10.75 -3.74 16.47
N GLU A 73 11.15 -4.95 16.14
CA GLU A 73 12.20 -5.60 16.92
C GLU A 73 13.54 -4.91 16.76
N ASN A 74 13.76 -4.31 15.61
CA ASN A 74 15.02 -3.62 15.39
C ASN A 74 15.21 -2.44 16.31
N ILE A 75 14.15 -2.00 16.93
CA ILE A 75 14.25 -0.91 17.86
C ILE A 75 14.91 -1.35 19.14
N GLU A 76 14.80 -2.58 19.46
CA GLU A 76 15.45 -3.09 20.63
C GLU A 76 16.94 -3.00 20.46
#